data_d299cf9991c00743f636698b7c4f1e10
#
_entry.id   d299cf9991c00743f636698b7c4f1e10
#
_cell.length_a   1.000
_cell.length_b   1.000
_cell.length_c   1.000
_cell.angle_alpha   90.00
_cell.angle_beta   90.00
_cell.angle_gamma   90.00
#
_symmetry.space_group_name_H-M   'P 1'
#
loop_
_entity.id
_entity.type
_entity.pdbx_description
1 polymer ?
#
loop_
_entity_poly.entity_id
_entity_poly.type
_entity_poly.pdbx_seq_one_letter_code
_entity_poly.pdbx_strand_id
1 'polypeptide(L)' 'MRAKDIYPKYKLWTAAVTIKQPGYNGRIDVTVTAPSMQLARQLMKAQYGVQDWQIGSTKEVK' A
#
# COMPACT_ATOMS: atom_id res chain seq x y z
N MET A 1 26.81 16.86 -2.68
CA MET A 1 25.80 15.78 -2.59
C MET A 1 24.61 16.15 -3.44
N ARG A 2 24.16 15.21 -4.23
CA ARG A 2 23.02 15.48 -5.10
C ARG A 2 21.71 15.14 -4.39
N ALA A 3 20.65 15.84 -4.76
CA ALA A 3 19.36 15.64 -4.11
C ALA A 3 18.89 14.19 -4.19
N LYS A 4 19.12 13.54 -5.32
CA LYS A 4 18.69 12.15 -5.48
C LYS A 4 19.40 11.18 -4.57
N ASP A 5 20.54 11.58 -4.01
CA ASP A 5 21.28 10.75 -3.06
C ASP A 5 20.74 10.91 -1.64
N ILE A 6 19.95 11.95 -1.42
CA ILE A 6 19.37 12.25 -0.11
C ILE A 6 17.97 11.64 0.01
N TYR A 7 17.20 11.73 -1.06
CA TYR A 7 15.80 11.29 -1.03
C TYR A 7 15.71 9.81 -1.33
N PRO A 8 14.91 9.07 -0.56
CA PRO A 8 14.68 7.67 -0.87
C PRO A 8 13.96 7.53 -2.22
N LYS A 9 14.25 6.44 -2.91
CA LYS A 9 13.56 6.14 -4.15
C LYS A 9 12.16 5.65 -3.82
N TYR A 10 11.18 6.33 -4.35
CA TYR A 10 9.79 5.92 -4.19
C TYR A 10 9.41 4.94 -5.27
N LYS A 11 8.69 3.93 -4.88
CA LYS A 11 8.23 2.88 -5.79
C LYS A 11 6.72 2.77 -5.66
N LEU A 12 6.10 2.28 -6.72
CA LEU A 12 4.67 2.00 -6.68
C LEU A 12 4.47 0.59 -6.12
N TRP A 13 3.58 0.49 -5.15
CA TRP A 13 3.25 -0.78 -4.54
C TRP A 13 1.76 -1.03 -4.70
N THR A 14 1.40 -2.25 -5.06
CA THR A 14 0.01 -2.63 -5.21
C THR A 14 -0.30 -3.83 -4.33
N ALA A 15 -1.51 -3.87 -3.83
CA ALA A 15 -1.99 -4.97 -3.02
C ALA A 15 -3.50 -5.06 -3.13
N ALA A 16 -4.03 -6.27 -2.95
CA ALA A 16 -5.47 -6.47 -2.87
C ALA A 16 -5.89 -6.27 -1.43
N VAL A 17 -6.82 -5.35 -1.20
CA VAL A 17 -7.32 -5.04 0.14
C VAL A 17 -8.75 -5.56 0.24
N THR A 18 -8.99 -6.36 1.28
CA THR A 18 -10.33 -6.88 1.54
C THR A 18 -11.11 -5.86 2.36
N ILE A 19 -12.23 -5.44 1.82
CA ILE A 19 -13.10 -4.47 2.49
C ILE A 19 -14.33 -5.21 3.00
N LYS A 20 -14.62 -5.05 4.30
CA LYS A 20 -15.81 -5.62 4.92
C LYS A 20 -16.57 -4.50 5.58
N GLN A 21 -17.67 -4.09 4.96
CA GLN A 21 -18.52 -3.03 5.49
C GLN A 21 -19.97 -3.41 5.28
N PRO A 22 -20.88 -2.86 6.09
CA PRO A 22 -22.29 -3.08 5.85
C PRO A 22 -22.67 -2.63 4.43
N GLY A 23 -23.20 -3.54 3.66
CA GLY A 23 -23.57 -3.25 2.28
C GLY A 23 -22.47 -3.43 1.25
N TYR A 24 -21.25 -3.77 1.68
CA TYR A 24 -20.16 -4.01 0.74
C TYR A 24 -19.14 -4.99 1.29
N ASN A 25 -18.92 -6.05 0.54
CA ASN A 25 -17.87 -7.03 0.82
C ASN A 25 -17.12 -7.28 -0.47
N GLY A 26 -15.80 -7.12 -0.46
CA GLY A 26 -15.04 -7.39 -1.66
C GLY A 26 -13.60 -7.02 -1.51
N ARG A 27 -12.85 -7.21 -2.59
CA ARG A 27 -11.46 -6.83 -2.68
C ARG A 27 -11.30 -5.69 -3.65
N ILE A 28 -10.42 -4.77 -3.32
CA ILE A 28 -10.04 -3.70 -4.23
C ILE A 28 -8.54 -3.72 -4.38
N ASP A 29 -8.07 -3.35 -5.57
CA ASP A 29 -6.65 -3.17 -5.82
C ASP A 29 -6.26 -1.76 -5.42
N VAL A 30 -5.29 -1.68 -4.52
CA VAL A 30 -4.82 -0.40 -4.00
C VAL A 30 -3.38 -0.21 -4.45
N THR A 31 -3.07 0.96 -4.97
CA THR A 31 -1.71 1.31 -5.36
C THR A 31 -1.27 2.53 -4.57
N VAL A 32 -0.10 2.42 -3.96
CA VAL A 32 0.47 3.54 -3.20
C VAL A 32 1.92 3.72 -3.60
N THR A 33 2.43 4.93 -3.39
CA THR A 33 3.82 5.25 -3.63
C THR A 33 4.53 5.30 -2.28
N ALA A 34 5.56 4.48 -2.12
CA ALA A 34 6.32 4.41 -0.88
C ALA A 34 7.72 3.90 -1.16
N PRO A 35 8.68 4.22 -0.28
CA PRO A 35 10.05 3.75 -0.48
C PRO A 35 10.24 2.27 -0.14
N SER A 36 9.32 1.67 0.61
CA SER A 36 9.43 0.27 0.99
C SER A 36 8.05 -0.36 1.12
N MET A 37 8.03 -1.70 1.12
CA MET A 37 6.79 -2.44 1.26
C MET A 37 6.11 -2.16 2.60
N GLN A 38 6.89 -2.06 3.67
CA GLN A 38 6.32 -1.83 5.00
C GLN A 38 5.59 -0.51 5.06
N LEU A 39 6.21 0.55 4.52
CA LEU A 39 5.57 1.84 4.50
C LEU A 39 4.34 1.84 3.58
N ALA A 40 4.41 1.12 2.45
CA ALA A 40 3.26 0.99 1.56
C ALA A 40 2.07 0.37 2.30
N ARG A 41 2.32 -0.71 3.05
CA ARG A 41 1.26 -1.35 3.81
C ARG A 41 0.70 -0.42 4.90
N GLN A 42 1.56 0.32 5.58
CA GLN A 42 1.11 1.29 6.57
C GLN A 42 0.21 2.36 5.96
N LEU A 43 0.59 2.85 4.78
CA LEU A 43 -0.23 3.83 4.08
C LEU A 43 -1.60 3.26 3.71
N MET A 44 -1.64 2.02 3.24
CA MET A 44 -2.89 1.36 2.92
C MET A 44 -3.77 1.21 4.15
N LYS A 45 -3.18 0.79 5.27
CA LYS A 45 -3.93 0.64 6.52
C LYS A 45 -4.51 1.97 6.97
N ALA A 46 -3.72 3.03 6.91
CA ALA A 46 -4.17 4.35 7.33
C ALA A 46 -5.27 4.88 6.42
N GLN A 47 -5.12 4.67 5.11
CA GLN A 47 -6.07 5.18 4.13
C GLN A 47 -7.44 4.53 4.23
N TYR A 48 -7.46 3.22 4.46
CA TYR A 48 -8.69 2.45 4.41
C TYR A 48 -9.14 1.96 5.78
N GLY A 49 -8.33 2.20 6.82
CA GLY A 49 -8.69 1.78 8.16
C GLY A 49 -8.79 0.27 8.31
N VAL A 50 -7.96 -0.46 7.58
CA VAL A 50 -8.01 -1.92 7.58
C VAL A 50 -6.86 -2.49 8.39
N GLN A 51 -6.96 -3.77 8.73
CA GLN A 51 -5.93 -4.49 9.45
C GLN A 51 -4.95 -5.13 8.48
N ASP A 52 -3.79 -5.55 9.00
CA ASP A 52 -2.77 -6.20 8.16
C ASP A 52 -3.30 -7.42 7.42
N TRP A 53 -4.11 -8.25 8.11
CA TRP A 53 -4.62 -9.46 7.49
C TRP A 53 -5.59 -9.18 6.35
N GLN A 54 -6.12 -7.96 6.28
CA GLN A 54 -7.01 -7.56 5.19
C GLN A 54 -6.24 -7.12 3.95
N ILE A 55 -4.94 -6.91 4.09
CA ILE A 55 -4.09 -6.54 2.97
C ILE A 55 -3.41 -7.81 2.47
N GLY A 56 -3.65 -8.15 1.21
CA GLY A 56 -3.06 -9.32 0.58
C GLY A 56 -1.60 -9.12 0.23
N SER A 57 -1.10 -9.96 -0.67
CA SER A 57 0.29 -9.87 -1.11
C SER A 57 0.57 -8.50 -1.69
N THR A 58 1.58 -7.83 -1.17
CA THR A 58 1.99 -6.52 -1.65
C THR A 58 3.14 -6.71 -2.63
N LYS A 59 3.00 -6.13 -3.81
CA LYS A 59 3.98 -6.27 -4.88
C LYS A 59 4.41 -4.91 -5.37
N GLU A 60 5.64 -4.84 -5.83
CA GLU A 60 6.14 -3.65 -6.48
C GLU A 60 5.62 -3.61 -7.92
N VAL A 61 5.13 -2.45 -8.32
CA VAL A 61 4.69 -2.22 -9.69
C VAL A 61 5.85 -1.63 -10.46
N LYS A 62 6.21 -2.28 -11.54
CA LYS A 62 7.31 -1.80 -12.38
C LYS A 62 6.79 -1.07 -13.60
#